data_3ad131bc95b75c10a7287e8fa93208db
#
_entry.id   3ad131bc95b75c10a7287e8fa93208db
#
_cell.length_a   1.000
_cell.length_b   1.000
_cell.length_c   1.000
_cell.angle_alpha   90.00
_cell.angle_beta   90.00
_cell.angle_gamma   90.00
#
_symmetry.space_group_name_H-M   'P 1'
#
loop_
_entity.id
_entity.type
_entity.pdbx_description
1 polymer ?
#
loop_
_entity_poly.entity_id
_entity_poly.type
_entity_poly.pdbx_seq_one_letter_code
_entity_poly.pdbx_strand_id
1 'polypeptide(L)'
;MRRLISFATLILLFLASHTVRAFEVTGESFQAEFDVTSVTSTKSGSVLTAEGDIEGYGRVFLTYNFEGVHGLSDLGHFTGQIRSVTADGVMYGTLNGVYRMKSGKMHIHTFDTHSNGDIVMAIGSIDLVAGKGAFTVYPE
;
A
#
# COMPACT_ATOMS: atom_id res chain seq x y z
N MET A 1 -27.89 9.63 -52.56
CA MET A 1 -27.81 10.28 -51.23
C MET A 1 -28.26 9.46 -50.03
N ARG A 2 -28.75 8.25 -50.16
CA ARG A 2 -29.26 7.44 -49.03
C ARG A 2 -28.21 6.49 -48.39
N ARG A 3 -27.01 6.38 -48.91
CA ARG A 3 -25.99 5.44 -48.43
C ARG A 3 -24.87 6.06 -47.55
N LEU A 4 -24.81 7.37 -47.46
CA LEU A 4 -23.79 8.08 -46.64
C LEU A 4 -24.21 8.29 -45.19
N ILE A 5 -25.50 8.19 -44.86
CA ILE A 5 -26.00 8.40 -43.49
C ILE A 5 -25.79 7.15 -42.59
N SER A 6 -25.74 5.95 -43.20
CA SER A 6 -25.53 4.68 -42.47
C SER A 6 -24.11 4.50 -41.92
N PHE A 7 -23.10 5.11 -42.53
CA PHE A 7 -21.72 4.96 -42.07
C PHE A 7 -21.36 5.87 -40.86
N ALA A 8 -21.99 7.06 -40.82
CA ALA A 8 -21.76 7.99 -39.72
C ALA A 8 -22.39 7.51 -38.39
N THR A 9 -23.50 6.78 -38.48
CA THR A 9 -24.21 6.26 -37.28
C THR A 9 -23.46 5.07 -36.68
N LEU A 10 -22.72 4.30 -37.46
CA LEU A 10 -21.97 3.14 -36.97
C LEU A 10 -20.66 3.56 -36.24
N ILE A 11 -20.06 4.69 -36.63
CA ILE A 11 -18.86 5.22 -35.98
C ILE A 11 -19.19 5.86 -34.61
N LEU A 12 -20.39 6.42 -34.46
CA LEU A 12 -20.82 7.01 -33.18
C LEU A 12 -21.11 5.98 -32.09
N LEU A 13 -21.41 4.73 -32.44
CA LEU A 13 -21.65 3.66 -31.47
C LEU A 13 -20.38 3.05 -30.92
N PHE A 14 -19.22 3.24 -31.57
CA PHE A 14 -17.93 2.74 -31.06
C PHE A 14 -17.22 3.70 -30.09
N LEU A 15 -17.74 4.89 -29.90
CA LEU A 15 -17.28 5.85 -28.88
C LEU A 15 -18.04 5.74 -27.54
N ALA A 16 -18.84 4.69 -27.36
CA ALA A 16 -19.32 4.31 -26.04
C ALA A 16 -18.09 3.87 -25.22
N SER A 17 -17.48 4.85 -24.61
CA SER A 17 -16.37 4.75 -23.67
C SER A 17 -16.61 3.61 -22.72
N HIS A 18 -15.86 2.53 -22.87
CA HIS A 18 -15.65 1.61 -21.78
C HIS A 18 -14.94 2.42 -20.69
N THR A 19 -15.70 2.94 -19.74
CA THR A 19 -15.13 3.41 -18.49
C THR A 19 -14.51 2.18 -17.83
N VAL A 20 -13.22 1.97 -18.10
CA VAL A 20 -12.42 1.07 -17.28
C VAL A 20 -12.47 1.68 -15.90
N ARG A 21 -13.26 1.09 -15.02
CA ARG A 21 -13.19 1.43 -13.61
C ARG A 21 -11.85 0.89 -13.12
N ALA A 22 -10.87 1.79 -13.05
CA ALA A 22 -9.72 1.56 -12.22
C ALA A 22 -10.18 1.46 -10.75
N PHE A 23 -9.38 0.84 -9.89
CA PHE A 23 -9.58 0.84 -8.45
C PHE A 23 -9.89 2.27 -8.00
N GLU A 24 -11.09 2.49 -7.45
CA GLU A 24 -11.55 3.80 -7.03
C GLU A 24 -11.23 3.99 -5.55
N VAL A 25 -10.27 4.84 -5.27
CA VAL A 25 -9.98 5.32 -3.92
C VAL A 25 -10.97 6.44 -3.63
N THR A 26 -11.90 6.22 -2.71
CA THR A 26 -13.00 7.14 -2.42
C THR A 26 -12.75 8.05 -1.23
N GLY A 27 -11.74 7.73 -0.41
CA GLY A 27 -11.35 8.49 0.78
C GLY A 27 -10.31 9.58 0.49
N GLU A 28 -10.25 10.59 1.37
CA GLU A 28 -9.13 11.52 1.38
C GLU A 28 -7.86 10.80 1.84
N SER A 29 -6.75 10.98 1.11
CA SER A 29 -5.46 10.45 1.52
C SER A 29 -4.90 11.21 2.72
N PHE A 30 -4.14 10.51 3.55
CA PHE A 30 -3.40 11.11 4.65
C PHE A 30 -1.94 10.61 4.70
N GLN A 31 -1.09 11.32 5.43
CA GLN A 31 0.31 10.94 5.62
C GLN A 31 0.45 10.14 6.91
N ALA A 32 1.21 9.06 6.86
CA ALA A 32 1.58 8.25 8.01
C ALA A 32 3.10 8.17 8.10
N GLU A 33 3.66 8.50 9.25
CA GLU A 33 5.10 8.45 9.52
C GLU A 33 5.37 7.48 10.68
N PHE A 34 6.45 6.71 10.54
CA PHE A 34 6.83 5.67 11.49
C PHE A 34 8.32 5.74 11.79
N ASP A 35 8.66 5.39 13.03
CA ASP A 35 10.02 5.11 13.45
C ASP A 35 10.29 3.61 13.35
N VAL A 36 11.37 3.24 12.67
CA VAL A 36 11.87 1.86 12.65
C VAL A 36 12.47 1.54 14.00
N THR A 37 11.94 0.52 14.67
CA THR A 37 12.38 0.12 16.01
C THR A 37 13.34 -1.07 15.99
N SER A 38 13.25 -1.92 14.99
CA SER A 38 14.22 -3.02 14.80
C SER A 38 14.28 -3.50 13.36
N VAL A 39 15.42 -4.04 12.98
CA VAL A 39 15.63 -4.80 11.74
C VAL A 39 16.41 -6.06 12.08
N THR A 40 15.83 -7.21 11.79
CA THR A 40 16.45 -8.52 12.01
C THR A 40 16.59 -9.25 10.69
N SER A 41 17.83 -9.56 10.29
CA SER A 41 18.09 -10.36 9.10
C SER A 41 17.66 -11.80 9.30
N THR A 42 17.03 -12.39 8.29
CA THR A 42 16.62 -13.79 8.24
C THR A 42 17.30 -14.48 7.06
N LYS A 43 17.13 -15.79 6.93
CA LYS A 43 17.72 -16.54 5.82
C LYS A 43 17.17 -16.12 4.45
N SER A 44 15.92 -15.70 4.38
CA SER A 44 15.20 -15.34 3.13
C SER A 44 14.95 -13.85 2.95
N GLY A 45 15.28 -13.02 3.96
CA GLY A 45 14.99 -11.59 3.92
C GLY A 45 15.23 -10.92 5.26
N SER A 46 14.22 -10.20 5.77
CA SER A 46 14.32 -9.53 7.06
C SER A 46 12.96 -9.36 7.73
N VAL A 47 12.99 -9.27 9.05
CA VAL A 47 11.85 -8.80 9.86
C VAL A 47 12.16 -7.39 10.33
N LEU A 48 11.22 -6.48 10.08
CA LEU A 48 11.33 -5.09 10.51
C LEU A 48 10.12 -4.74 11.39
N THR A 49 10.39 -4.06 12.50
CA THR A 49 9.34 -3.46 13.32
C THR A 49 9.41 -1.95 13.28
N ALA A 50 8.25 -1.31 13.32
CA ALA A 50 8.13 0.14 13.32
C ALA A 50 6.93 0.56 14.19
N GLU A 51 6.92 1.81 14.61
CA GLU A 51 5.83 2.39 15.38
C GLU A 51 5.65 3.88 15.09
N GLY A 52 4.43 4.38 15.30
CA GLY A 52 4.12 5.79 15.12
C GLY A 52 2.77 6.15 15.69
N ASP A 53 2.54 7.43 15.87
CA ASP A 53 1.24 7.98 16.23
C ASP A 53 0.54 8.48 14.97
N ILE A 54 -0.58 7.85 14.61
CA ILE A 54 -1.31 8.11 13.38
C ILE A 54 -2.68 8.68 13.71
N GLU A 55 -2.98 9.83 13.15
CA GLU A 55 -4.28 10.47 13.34
C GLU A 55 -5.42 9.52 12.93
N GLY A 56 -6.41 9.36 13.80
CA GLY A 56 -7.53 8.45 13.62
C GLY A 56 -7.26 6.98 13.97
N TYR A 57 -5.97 6.58 14.08
CA TYR A 57 -5.57 5.20 14.39
C TYR A 57 -4.86 5.05 15.74
N GLY A 58 -4.44 6.15 16.36
CA GLY A 58 -3.73 6.14 17.64
C GLY A 58 -2.28 5.67 17.51
N ARG A 59 -1.79 4.96 18.53
CA ARG A 59 -0.44 4.37 18.51
C ARG A 59 -0.45 3.11 17.67
N VAL A 60 0.28 3.13 16.57
CA VAL A 60 0.36 2.03 15.59
C VAL A 60 1.69 1.32 15.72
N PHE A 61 1.64 0.00 15.82
CA PHE A 61 2.78 -0.91 15.81
C PHE A 61 2.72 -1.77 14.56
N LEU A 62 3.82 -1.85 13.84
CA LEU A 62 3.94 -2.58 12.57
C LEU A 62 5.01 -3.65 12.68
N THR A 63 4.73 -4.80 12.10
CA THR A 63 5.74 -5.83 11.86
C THR A 63 5.67 -6.23 10.38
N TYR A 64 6.79 -6.11 9.69
CA TYR A 64 6.96 -6.52 8.30
C TYR A 64 7.85 -7.75 8.22
N ASN A 65 7.45 -8.73 7.42
CA ASN A 65 8.25 -9.89 7.03
C ASN A 65 8.57 -9.74 5.55
N PHE A 66 9.77 -9.27 5.24
CA PHE A 66 10.24 -9.06 3.87
C PHE A 66 10.92 -10.31 3.34
N GLU A 67 10.58 -10.69 2.11
CA GLU A 67 11.19 -11.81 1.39
C GLU A 67 11.53 -11.40 -0.04
N GLY A 68 12.75 -11.73 -0.46
CA GLY A 68 13.19 -11.55 -1.85
C GLY A 68 12.50 -12.53 -2.79
N VAL A 69 12.28 -12.13 -4.04
CA VAL A 69 11.65 -12.96 -5.06
C VAL A 69 12.54 -13.12 -6.28
N HIS A 70 12.35 -14.20 -7.01
CA HIS A 70 13.05 -14.48 -8.28
C HIS A 70 14.59 -14.46 -8.17
N GLY A 71 15.15 -14.69 -6.98
CA GLY A 71 16.61 -14.61 -6.74
C GLY A 71 17.17 -13.19 -6.79
N LEU A 72 16.33 -12.16 -6.76
CA LEU A 72 16.72 -10.75 -6.72
C LEU A 72 16.85 -10.29 -5.26
N SER A 73 17.85 -9.47 -4.99
CA SER A 73 18.07 -8.89 -3.65
C SER A 73 17.37 -7.55 -3.44
N ASP A 74 16.93 -6.91 -4.51
CA ASP A 74 16.36 -5.57 -4.53
C ASP A 74 14.85 -5.53 -4.82
N LEU A 75 14.23 -6.68 -5.01
CA LEU A 75 12.80 -6.83 -5.28
C LEU A 75 12.23 -7.96 -4.43
N GLY A 76 11.08 -7.73 -3.83
CA GLY A 76 10.42 -8.75 -3.04
C GLY A 76 8.97 -8.42 -2.71
N HIS A 77 8.39 -9.32 -1.96
CA HIS A 77 7.10 -9.13 -1.32
C HIS A 77 7.25 -9.11 0.20
N PHE A 78 6.22 -8.68 0.87
CA PHE A 78 6.13 -8.76 2.31
C PHE A 78 4.71 -9.09 2.76
N THR A 79 4.64 -9.68 3.93
CA THR A 79 3.44 -9.77 4.75
C THR A 79 3.73 -9.12 6.10
N GLY A 80 2.70 -8.81 6.85
CA GLY A 80 2.93 -8.22 8.16
C GLY A 80 1.67 -8.06 8.98
N GLN A 81 1.85 -7.46 10.14
CA GLN A 81 0.80 -7.24 11.13
C GLN A 81 0.77 -5.77 11.53
N ILE A 82 -0.45 -5.29 11.74
CA ILE A 82 -0.73 -3.97 12.30
C ILE A 82 -1.43 -4.16 13.65
N ARG A 83 -1.01 -3.40 14.63
CA ARG A 83 -1.76 -3.21 15.87
C ARG A 83 -1.91 -1.73 16.13
N SER A 84 -3.14 -1.27 16.21
CA SER A 84 -3.50 0.11 16.50
C SER A 84 -4.12 0.18 17.88
N VAL A 85 -3.62 1.05 18.73
CA VAL A 85 -4.08 1.20 20.12
C VAL A 85 -4.63 2.60 20.31
N THR A 86 -5.90 2.70 20.67
CA THR A 86 -6.60 3.94 21.01
C THR A 86 -7.17 3.87 22.42
N ALA A 87 -7.74 4.95 22.90
CA ALA A 87 -8.47 4.96 24.17
C ALA A 87 -9.69 4.01 24.17
N ASP A 88 -10.25 3.71 22.98
CA ASP A 88 -11.45 2.89 22.80
C ASP A 88 -11.13 1.39 22.64
N GLY A 89 -9.85 1.02 22.48
CA GLY A 89 -9.43 -0.37 22.36
C GLY A 89 -8.32 -0.61 21.36
N VAL A 90 -8.23 -1.85 20.90
CA VAL A 90 -7.19 -2.32 19.97
C VAL A 90 -7.83 -2.75 18.67
N MET A 91 -7.28 -2.26 17.56
CA MET A 91 -7.60 -2.69 16.20
C MET A 91 -6.40 -3.46 15.64
N TYR A 92 -6.68 -4.51 14.89
CA TYR A 92 -5.68 -5.34 14.22
C TYR A 92 -5.80 -5.19 12.72
N GLY A 93 -4.69 -5.38 12.02
CA GLY A 93 -4.67 -5.41 10.57
C GLY A 93 -3.57 -6.32 10.03
N THR A 94 -3.67 -6.58 8.74
CA THR A 94 -2.72 -7.40 7.99
C THR A 94 -2.12 -6.57 6.87
N LEU A 95 -0.80 -6.56 6.80
CA LEU A 95 -0.02 -5.93 5.72
C LEU A 95 0.24 -6.94 4.61
N ASN A 96 0.05 -6.53 3.36
CA ASN A 96 0.44 -7.30 2.19
C ASN A 96 0.92 -6.39 1.08
N GLY A 97 2.08 -6.66 0.53
CA GLY A 97 2.58 -5.81 -0.54
C GLY A 97 3.88 -6.27 -1.17
N VAL A 98 4.42 -5.36 -1.97
CA VAL A 98 5.68 -5.53 -2.68
C VAL A 98 6.62 -4.38 -2.35
N TYR A 99 7.90 -4.64 -2.42
CA TYR A 99 8.93 -3.62 -2.24
C TYR A 99 9.99 -3.67 -3.32
N ARG A 100 10.62 -2.53 -3.55
CA ARG A 100 11.84 -2.39 -4.33
C ARG A 100 12.87 -1.61 -3.51
N MET A 101 14.04 -2.20 -3.34
CA MET A 101 15.18 -1.53 -2.71
C MET A 101 15.89 -0.66 -3.74
N LYS A 102 16.11 0.60 -3.41
CA LYS A 102 16.90 1.52 -4.22
C LYS A 102 17.60 2.53 -3.31
N SER A 103 18.93 2.59 -3.41
CA SER A 103 19.75 3.56 -2.67
C SER A 103 19.49 3.59 -1.15
N GLY A 104 19.36 2.41 -0.53
CA GLY A 104 19.10 2.27 0.91
C GLY A 104 17.67 2.54 1.36
N LYS A 105 16.76 2.79 0.42
CA LYS A 105 15.33 2.95 0.69
C LYS A 105 14.53 1.81 0.10
N MET A 106 13.58 1.31 0.87
CA MET A 106 12.59 0.35 0.43
C MET A 106 11.37 1.13 -0.06
N HIS A 107 11.12 1.14 -1.37
CA HIS A 107 9.88 1.68 -1.94
C HIS A 107 8.80 0.62 -1.87
N ILE A 108 7.67 0.96 -1.27
CA ILE A 108 6.65 0.01 -0.84
C ILE A 108 5.29 0.37 -1.45
N HIS A 109 4.59 -0.67 -1.91
CA HIS A 109 3.17 -0.62 -2.28
C HIS A 109 2.47 -1.70 -1.47
N THR A 110 1.43 -1.34 -0.75
CA THR A 110 0.73 -2.26 0.15
C THR A 110 -0.79 -2.14 -0.01
N PHE A 111 -1.46 -3.27 0.23
CA PHE A 111 -2.90 -3.35 0.45
C PHE A 111 -3.13 -4.01 1.80
N ASP A 112 -3.72 -3.27 2.70
CA ASP A 112 -3.88 -3.65 4.09
C ASP A 112 -5.36 -3.85 4.41
N THR A 113 -5.64 -4.79 5.30
CA THR A 113 -6.98 -5.03 5.81
C THR A 113 -7.01 -4.85 7.31
N HIS A 114 -8.08 -4.28 7.83
CA HIS A 114 -8.24 -3.97 9.24
C HIS A 114 -9.43 -4.70 9.85
N SER A 115 -9.37 -4.97 11.16
CA SER A 115 -10.42 -5.70 11.89
C SER A 115 -11.75 -4.95 12.01
N ASN A 116 -11.77 -3.66 11.73
CA ASN A 116 -13.00 -2.84 11.61
C ASN A 116 -13.65 -2.94 10.21
N GLY A 117 -13.03 -3.67 9.27
CA GLY A 117 -13.52 -3.86 7.90
C GLY A 117 -12.87 -2.94 6.86
N ASP A 118 -12.03 -1.99 7.26
CA ASP A 118 -11.35 -1.09 6.34
C ASP A 118 -10.36 -1.84 5.45
N ILE A 119 -10.33 -1.46 4.18
CA ILE A 119 -9.31 -1.83 3.22
C ILE A 119 -8.54 -0.55 2.87
N VAL A 120 -7.23 -0.63 2.90
CA VAL A 120 -6.37 0.54 2.74
C VAL A 120 -5.27 0.22 1.72
N MET A 121 -5.06 1.10 0.76
CA MET A 121 -3.86 1.11 -0.06
C MET A 121 -2.87 2.12 0.51
N ALA A 122 -1.58 1.76 0.57
CA ALA A 122 -0.56 2.74 0.92
C ALA A 122 0.65 2.64 -0.02
N ILE A 123 1.24 3.79 -0.29
CA ILE A 123 2.46 3.93 -1.10
C ILE A 123 3.44 4.78 -0.32
N GLY A 124 4.65 4.29 -0.18
CA GLY A 124 5.66 5.03 0.58
C GLY A 124 7.04 4.42 0.52
N SER A 125 7.85 4.77 1.46
CA SER A 125 9.20 4.23 1.59
C SER A 125 9.63 4.10 3.04
N ILE A 126 10.51 3.13 3.28
CA ILE A 126 11.27 2.99 4.53
C ILE A 126 12.73 3.29 4.22
N ASP A 127 13.27 4.32 4.86
CA ASP A 127 14.68 4.67 4.83
C ASP A 127 15.39 3.95 5.99
N LEU A 128 16.16 2.90 5.65
CA LEU A 128 16.82 2.09 6.65
C LEU A 128 18.00 2.83 7.32
N VAL A 129 18.57 3.82 6.65
CA VAL A 129 19.67 4.63 7.21
C VAL A 129 19.13 5.64 8.21
N ALA A 130 18.05 6.33 7.86
CA ALA A 130 17.38 7.29 8.74
C ALA A 130 16.52 6.61 9.83
N GLY A 131 16.17 5.33 9.65
CA GLY A 131 15.27 4.63 10.55
C GLY A 131 13.83 5.16 10.52
N LYS A 132 13.36 5.61 9.36
CA LYS A 132 12.06 6.27 9.19
C LYS A 132 11.26 5.63 8.06
N GLY A 133 9.96 5.50 8.26
CA GLY A 133 8.99 5.19 7.22
C GLY A 133 8.04 6.36 6.98
N ALA A 134 7.71 6.62 5.73
CA ALA A 134 6.74 7.64 5.34
C ALA A 134 5.85 7.12 4.22
N PHE A 135 4.55 7.23 4.40
CA PHE A 135 3.54 6.67 3.51
C PHE A 135 2.42 7.66 3.24
N THR A 136 1.91 7.65 2.03
CA THR A 136 0.60 8.20 1.70
C THR A 136 -0.40 7.05 1.75
N VAL A 137 -1.41 7.20 2.58
CA VAL A 137 -2.43 6.18 2.85
C VAL A 137 -3.74 6.59 2.18
N TYR A 138 -4.34 5.66 1.47
CA TYR A 138 -5.57 5.84 0.70
C TYR A 138 -6.62 4.84 1.22
N PRO A 139 -7.50 5.26 2.12
CA PRO A 139 -8.64 4.43 2.54
C PRO A 139 -9.60 4.20 1.38
N GLU A 140 -10.26 3.04 1.37
CA GLU A 140 -11.36 2.74 0.44
C GLU A 140 -12.64 3.49 0.84
#